data_d1afebd65e0d12133fb97d71bb8b01a6
#
_entry.id   d1afebd65e0d12133fb97d71bb8b01a6
#
_cell.length_a   1.000
_cell.length_b   1.000
_cell.length_c   1.000
_cell.angle_alpha   90.00
_cell.angle_beta   90.00
_cell.angle_gamma   90.00
#
_symmetry.space_group_name_H-M   'P 1'
#
loop_
_entity.id
_entity.type
_entity.pdbx_description
1 polymer ?
#
loop_
_entity_poly.entity_id
_entity_poly.type
_entity_poly.pdbx_seq_one_letter_code
_entity_poly.pdbx_strand_id
1 'polypeptide(L)'
;MKRVINFLKARFVMIVISLLLIAGGVAGYFIRGGLNFGIDYTAGLVQQIRIDPAAGEVDIADLREALVEIEGLNLQVVGPPSLQQFTVKVIAPKEDRDFRIRMEDRLEELLGEAFGEENVETQSSDFVGPRYSKELAGQTISIVLVAMVLILIYTTFRFKIRYATAAVLCLIHDTLIMMGVVAVFQLEVTTTTIAAIMTIIGYSLNDTIVIFDRVRENQEIMRDSDLSVILNTSITQSMTRTLLTSLTTLLAVATIFIFGTGDIKNFALNLMVGVVVGTYSTIFIASPVVLGWSRLVDKRRRRQNVQKYGHHAAVPAAQAAREEAALQESDAGQAVVESGPKAPVKVTRVQHSRKKKKKKKH
;
A
#
# COMPACT_ATOMS: atom_id res chain seq x y z
N MET A 1 -13.76 -24.11 14.52
CA MET A 1 -13.66 -22.70 14.03
C MET A 1 -12.27 -22.18 14.38
N LYS A 2 -11.52 -21.60 13.41
CA LYS A 2 -10.23 -20.94 13.71
C LYS A 2 -10.52 -19.74 14.63
N ARG A 3 -9.68 -19.56 15.65
CA ARG A 3 -9.78 -18.40 16.57
C ARG A 3 -9.61 -17.11 15.78
N VAL A 4 -10.59 -16.19 15.83
CA VAL A 4 -10.51 -14.89 15.15
C VAL A 4 -9.47 -14.02 15.88
N ILE A 5 -8.49 -13.53 15.13
CA ILE A 5 -7.42 -12.65 15.65
C ILE A 5 -7.89 -11.21 15.56
N ASN A 6 -7.67 -10.42 16.61
CA ASN A 6 -8.06 -9.01 16.64
C ASN A 6 -6.93 -8.11 16.13
N PHE A 7 -6.76 -8.01 14.80
CA PHE A 7 -5.77 -7.18 14.14
C PHE A 7 -6.02 -5.68 14.35
N LEU A 8 -7.29 -5.27 14.38
CA LEU A 8 -7.65 -3.86 14.55
C LEU A 8 -7.28 -3.27 15.91
N LYS A 9 -6.96 -4.12 16.92
CA LYS A 9 -6.44 -3.65 18.20
C LYS A 9 -5.07 -2.97 18.04
N ALA A 10 -4.22 -3.50 17.16
CA ALA A 10 -2.88 -2.98 16.91
C ALA A 10 -2.85 -1.77 15.95
N ARG A 11 -3.99 -1.36 15.36
CA ARG A 11 -4.05 -0.34 14.29
C ARG A 11 -3.35 0.97 14.62
N PHE A 12 -3.52 1.51 15.84
CA PHE A 12 -2.90 2.78 16.21
C PHE A 12 -1.38 2.68 16.29
N VAL A 13 -0.86 1.59 16.87
CA VAL A 13 0.58 1.32 16.94
C VAL A 13 1.16 1.20 15.53
N MET A 14 0.51 0.45 14.65
CA MET A 14 0.98 0.23 13.28
C MET A 14 0.89 1.50 12.42
N ILE A 15 -0.15 2.33 12.60
CA ILE A 15 -0.25 3.64 11.95
C ILE A 15 0.88 4.56 12.43
N VAL A 16 1.20 4.57 13.73
CA VAL A 16 2.32 5.37 14.26
C VAL A 16 3.64 4.89 13.68
N ILE A 17 3.88 3.57 13.61
CA ILE A 17 5.09 3.01 12.97
C ILE A 17 5.17 3.45 11.50
N SER A 18 4.08 3.36 10.75
CA SER A 18 4.01 3.81 9.35
C SER A 18 4.36 5.29 9.20
N LEU A 19 3.79 6.14 10.07
CA LEU A 19 4.08 7.58 10.05
C LEU A 19 5.54 7.87 10.40
N LEU A 20 6.13 7.14 11.34
CA LEU A 20 7.55 7.25 11.68
C LEU A 20 8.45 6.80 10.53
N LEU A 21 8.10 5.72 9.82
CA LEU A 21 8.85 5.27 8.64
C LEU A 21 8.78 6.30 7.51
N ILE A 22 7.59 6.85 7.22
CA ILE A 22 7.44 7.91 6.22
C ILE A 22 8.19 9.18 6.64
N ALA A 23 8.07 9.61 7.90
CA ALA A 23 8.79 10.77 8.41
C ALA A 23 10.32 10.55 8.36
N GLY A 24 10.79 9.34 8.70
CA GLY A 24 12.20 8.94 8.56
C GLY A 24 12.68 8.98 7.11
N GLY A 25 11.86 8.50 6.17
CA GLY A 25 12.13 8.61 4.72
C GLY A 25 12.24 10.05 4.25
N VAL A 26 11.29 10.91 4.65
CA VAL A 26 11.30 12.35 4.33
C VAL A 26 12.53 13.03 4.95
N ALA A 27 12.84 12.74 6.21
CA ALA A 27 14.04 13.26 6.87
C ALA A 27 15.32 12.80 6.14
N GLY A 28 15.39 11.52 5.74
CA GLY A 28 16.48 10.98 4.95
C GLY A 28 16.67 11.71 3.63
N TYR A 29 15.58 12.01 2.92
CA TYR A 29 15.61 12.80 1.70
C TYR A 29 16.28 14.18 1.91
N PHE A 30 15.89 14.92 2.94
CA PHE A 30 16.47 16.24 3.22
C PHE A 30 17.90 16.18 3.74
N ILE A 31 18.23 15.24 4.62
CA ILE A 31 19.57 15.08 5.22
C ILE A 31 20.58 14.67 4.14
N ARG A 32 20.17 13.80 3.18
CA ARG A 32 21.04 13.31 2.12
C ARG A 32 21.09 14.22 0.89
N GLY A 33 20.36 15.35 0.88
CA GLY A 33 20.34 16.29 -0.22
C GLY A 33 19.48 15.88 -1.42
N GLY A 34 18.57 14.93 -1.25
CA GLY A 34 17.63 14.50 -2.28
C GLY A 34 17.69 13.01 -2.59
N LEU A 35 17.14 12.62 -3.74
CA LEU A 35 17.23 11.26 -4.28
C LEU A 35 18.48 11.16 -5.17
N ASN A 36 19.12 10.02 -5.13
CA ASN A 36 20.22 9.69 -6.03
C ASN A 36 19.66 9.22 -7.38
N PHE A 37 19.49 10.15 -8.32
CA PHE A 37 18.98 9.82 -9.66
C PHE A 37 20.08 9.21 -10.53
N GLY A 38 19.75 8.08 -11.16
CA GLY A 38 20.60 7.46 -12.17
C GLY A 38 20.64 8.24 -13.47
N ILE A 39 21.49 7.79 -14.38
CA ILE A 39 21.70 8.42 -15.68
C ILE A 39 20.44 8.48 -16.54
N ASP A 40 19.49 7.59 -16.34
CA ASP A 40 18.19 7.61 -17.01
C ASP A 40 17.48 8.96 -16.84
N TYR A 41 17.68 9.61 -15.70
CA TYR A 41 17.03 10.87 -15.32
C TYR A 41 17.96 12.08 -15.27
N THR A 42 19.28 11.85 -15.19
CA THR A 42 20.27 12.94 -15.10
C THR A 42 21.02 13.18 -16.38
N ALA A 43 20.98 12.27 -17.32
CA ALA A 43 21.85 12.13 -18.46
C ALA A 43 23.28 11.67 -18.10
N GLY A 44 23.93 10.95 -18.98
CA GLY A 44 25.28 10.48 -18.73
C GLY A 44 25.72 9.35 -19.66
N LEU A 45 26.93 8.87 -19.39
CA LEU A 45 27.56 7.74 -20.06
C LEU A 45 27.50 6.52 -19.15
N VAL A 46 27.16 5.36 -19.70
CA VAL A 46 27.32 4.03 -19.08
C VAL A 46 28.26 3.23 -19.92
N GLN A 47 29.33 2.77 -19.31
CA GLN A 47 30.27 1.91 -19.97
C GLN A 47 30.42 0.62 -19.17
N GLN A 48 30.25 -0.52 -19.82
CA GLN A 48 30.57 -1.82 -19.24
C GLN A 48 31.98 -2.18 -19.67
N ILE A 49 32.83 -2.42 -18.69
CA ILE A 49 34.23 -2.77 -18.91
C ILE A 49 34.51 -4.14 -18.27
N ARG A 50 35.43 -4.83 -18.88
CA ARG A 50 36.03 -6.05 -18.33
C ARG A 50 37.53 -5.84 -18.23
N ILE A 51 38.11 -6.20 -17.09
CA ILE A 51 39.55 -6.19 -16.88
C ILE A 51 40.03 -7.62 -16.91
N ASP A 52 41.05 -7.89 -17.74
CA ASP A 52 41.61 -9.22 -17.85
C ASP A 52 42.29 -9.61 -16.51
N PRO A 53 42.09 -10.82 -16.00
CA PRO A 53 42.79 -11.31 -14.82
C PRO A 53 44.31 -11.28 -14.92
N ALA A 54 44.88 -11.13 -16.12
CA ALA A 54 46.33 -10.91 -16.32
C ALA A 54 46.83 -9.59 -15.68
N ALA A 55 45.99 -8.58 -15.54
CA ALA A 55 46.26 -7.32 -14.85
C ALA A 55 46.30 -7.48 -13.32
N GLY A 56 45.94 -8.66 -12.77
CA GLY A 56 45.78 -8.93 -11.35
C GLY A 56 44.32 -8.99 -10.91
N GLU A 57 44.09 -9.17 -9.61
CA GLU A 57 42.74 -9.11 -9.02
C GLU A 57 42.41 -7.64 -8.78
N VAL A 58 41.49 -7.11 -9.54
CA VAL A 58 41.01 -5.70 -9.47
C VAL A 58 39.68 -5.64 -8.77
N ASP A 59 39.57 -4.79 -7.78
CA ASP A 59 38.30 -4.54 -7.09
C ASP A 59 37.73 -3.13 -7.43
N ILE A 60 36.58 -2.81 -6.82
CA ILE A 60 35.89 -1.52 -7.05
C ILE A 60 36.68 -0.33 -6.43
N ALA A 61 37.54 -0.58 -5.44
CA ALA A 61 38.35 0.45 -4.80
C ALA A 61 39.52 0.85 -5.72
N ASP A 62 40.15 -0.11 -6.39
CA ASP A 62 41.18 0.16 -7.40
C ASP A 62 40.66 0.97 -8.55
N LEU A 63 39.47 0.62 -9.07
CA LEU A 63 38.80 1.41 -10.11
C LEU A 63 38.46 2.84 -9.64
N ARG A 64 38.06 3.00 -8.39
CA ARG A 64 37.74 4.33 -7.86
C ARG A 64 38.98 5.19 -7.72
N GLU A 65 40.13 4.59 -7.39
CA GLU A 65 41.40 5.27 -7.34
C GLU A 65 41.88 5.67 -8.72
N ALA A 66 41.78 4.76 -9.69
CA ALA A 66 42.13 5.04 -11.11
C ALA A 66 41.28 6.15 -11.73
N LEU A 67 40.02 6.23 -11.37
CA LEU A 67 39.03 7.17 -11.92
C LEU A 67 38.73 8.35 -10.98
N VAL A 68 39.61 8.65 -10.02
CA VAL A 68 39.38 9.70 -9.00
C VAL A 68 39.15 11.11 -9.59
N GLU A 69 39.71 11.38 -10.77
CA GLU A 69 39.57 12.66 -11.48
C GLU A 69 38.18 12.90 -12.09
N ILE A 70 37.34 11.86 -12.18
CA ILE A 70 36.03 11.93 -12.81
C ILE A 70 34.97 12.26 -11.77
N GLU A 71 34.39 13.45 -11.88
CA GLU A 71 33.27 13.87 -11.03
C GLU A 71 31.97 13.17 -11.43
N GLY A 72 31.16 12.83 -10.42
CA GLY A 72 29.86 12.17 -10.65
C GLY A 72 29.96 10.68 -11.04
N LEU A 73 31.08 10.06 -10.72
CA LEU A 73 31.35 8.66 -10.98
C LEU A 73 30.55 7.72 -10.08
N ASN A 74 29.86 6.75 -10.69
CA ASN A 74 29.23 5.64 -10.00
C ASN A 74 29.74 4.31 -10.58
N LEU A 75 30.26 3.45 -9.71
CA LEU A 75 30.87 2.18 -10.08
C LEU A 75 30.04 1.02 -9.52
N GLN A 76 29.80 0.00 -10.32
CA GLN A 76 29.07 -1.20 -9.93
C GLN A 76 29.77 -2.45 -10.46
N VAL A 77 29.86 -3.49 -9.62
CA VAL A 77 30.36 -4.81 -10.05
C VAL A 77 29.24 -5.55 -10.79
N VAL A 78 29.58 -6.16 -11.92
CA VAL A 78 28.67 -6.97 -12.74
C VAL A 78 29.11 -8.43 -12.72
N GLY A 79 28.21 -9.33 -12.33
CA GLY A 79 28.51 -10.75 -12.27
C GLY A 79 29.39 -11.17 -11.08
N PRO A 80 29.92 -12.38 -11.10
CA PRO A 80 30.82 -12.88 -10.08
C PRO A 80 32.16 -12.12 -10.13
N PRO A 81 32.79 -11.83 -8.97
CA PRO A 81 34.05 -11.07 -8.90
C PRO A 81 35.18 -11.64 -9.79
N SER A 82 35.17 -12.96 -10.01
CA SER A 82 36.16 -13.64 -10.87
C SER A 82 36.13 -13.21 -12.35
N LEU A 83 35.03 -12.60 -12.82
CA LEU A 83 34.94 -12.09 -14.18
C LEU A 83 35.49 -10.68 -14.35
N GLN A 84 35.78 -9.98 -13.25
CA GLN A 84 36.28 -8.60 -13.21
C GLN A 84 35.54 -7.68 -14.17
N GLN A 85 34.19 -7.77 -14.15
CA GLN A 85 33.31 -6.93 -14.97
C GLN A 85 32.74 -5.82 -14.12
N PHE A 86 32.78 -4.60 -14.65
CA PHE A 86 32.32 -3.41 -13.95
C PHE A 86 31.47 -2.55 -14.87
N THR A 87 30.48 -1.86 -14.27
CA THR A 87 29.75 -0.77 -14.93
C THR A 87 30.23 0.55 -14.38
N VAL A 88 30.72 1.39 -15.26
CA VAL A 88 31.15 2.77 -15.00
C VAL A 88 30.04 3.69 -15.48
N LYS A 89 29.45 4.47 -14.57
CA LYS A 89 28.42 5.47 -14.89
C LYS A 89 28.96 6.85 -14.58
N VAL A 90 28.88 7.78 -15.54
CA VAL A 90 29.32 9.16 -15.37
C VAL A 90 28.20 10.11 -15.77
N ILE A 91 27.85 11.04 -14.87
CA ILE A 91 26.78 12.03 -15.11
C ILE A 91 27.28 13.11 -16.08
N ALA A 92 26.49 13.39 -17.13
CA ALA A 92 26.83 14.43 -18.08
C ALA A 92 26.45 15.83 -17.58
N PRO A 93 27.28 16.86 -17.78
CA PRO A 93 26.89 18.26 -17.60
C PRO A 93 25.74 18.64 -18.57
N LYS A 94 24.88 19.60 -18.16
CA LYS A 94 23.60 19.89 -18.83
C LYS A 94 23.70 20.36 -20.28
N GLU A 95 24.84 20.87 -20.75
CA GLU A 95 24.96 21.49 -22.06
C GLU A 95 26.19 21.05 -22.90
N ASP A 96 26.75 19.88 -22.60
CA ASP A 96 27.95 19.40 -23.27
C ASP A 96 27.60 18.41 -24.40
N ARG A 97 27.69 18.86 -25.65
CA ARG A 97 27.39 18.03 -26.83
C ARG A 97 28.44 16.97 -27.13
N ASP A 98 29.70 17.27 -26.80
CA ASP A 98 30.83 16.39 -27.06
C ASP A 98 31.22 15.55 -25.83
N PHE A 99 30.44 15.63 -24.78
CA PHE A 99 30.69 14.92 -23.53
C PHE A 99 30.94 13.43 -23.74
N ARG A 100 30.13 12.79 -24.60
CA ARG A 100 30.26 11.35 -24.86
C ARG A 100 31.65 11.00 -25.33
N ILE A 101 32.12 11.63 -26.41
CA ILE A 101 33.40 11.32 -27.05
C ILE A 101 34.54 11.60 -26.08
N ARG A 102 34.56 12.77 -25.47
CA ARG A 102 35.63 13.14 -24.53
C ARG A 102 35.67 12.25 -23.29
N MET A 103 34.52 11.79 -22.83
CA MET A 103 34.48 10.93 -21.65
C MET A 103 34.84 9.49 -21.99
N GLU A 104 34.43 8.99 -23.16
CA GLU A 104 34.87 7.67 -23.65
C GLU A 104 36.40 7.66 -23.80
N ASP A 105 36.99 8.64 -24.48
CA ASP A 105 38.46 8.76 -24.65
C ASP A 105 39.16 8.89 -23.28
N ARG A 106 38.64 9.70 -22.35
CA ARG A 106 39.25 9.90 -21.03
C ARG A 106 39.18 8.65 -20.16
N LEU A 107 38.06 7.90 -20.23
CA LEU A 107 37.93 6.61 -19.52
C LEU A 107 38.92 5.58 -20.06
N GLU A 108 39.06 5.50 -21.40
CA GLU A 108 40.00 4.58 -22.04
C GLU A 108 41.46 4.93 -21.67
N GLU A 109 41.82 6.20 -21.66
CA GLU A 109 43.14 6.69 -21.26
C GLU A 109 43.44 6.33 -19.79
N LEU A 110 42.55 6.70 -18.82
CA LEU A 110 42.79 6.45 -17.39
C LEU A 110 42.80 4.97 -17.02
N LEU A 111 41.92 4.19 -17.64
CA LEU A 111 41.87 2.74 -17.42
C LEU A 111 43.09 2.05 -18.07
N GLY A 112 43.52 2.49 -19.24
CA GLY A 112 44.72 2.00 -19.92
C GLY A 112 45.98 2.30 -19.12
N GLU A 113 46.09 3.52 -18.59
CA GLU A 113 47.23 3.90 -17.71
C GLU A 113 47.29 3.05 -16.39
N ALA A 114 46.10 2.77 -15.80
CA ALA A 114 46.06 2.07 -14.51
C ALA A 114 46.23 0.56 -14.64
N PHE A 115 45.64 -0.06 -15.68
CA PHE A 115 45.52 -1.53 -15.80
C PHE A 115 46.21 -2.10 -17.04
N GLY A 116 46.70 -1.23 -17.96
CA GLY A 116 47.25 -1.59 -19.25
C GLY A 116 46.19 -1.65 -20.35
N GLU A 117 46.43 -0.98 -21.49
CA GLU A 117 45.46 -0.88 -22.58
C GLU A 117 45.03 -2.25 -23.12
N GLU A 118 45.94 -3.23 -23.14
CA GLU A 118 45.65 -4.61 -23.58
C GLU A 118 44.76 -5.43 -22.62
N ASN A 119 44.65 -4.98 -21.39
CA ASN A 119 43.91 -5.70 -20.32
C ASN A 119 42.48 -5.13 -20.11
N VAL A 120 42.15 -3.99 -20.72
CA VAL A 120 40.85 -3.36 -20.58
C VAL A 120 40.02 -3.55 -21.83
N GLU A 121 38.90 -4.25 -21.69
CA GLU A 121 37.95 -4.49 -22.77
C GLU A 121 36.63 -3.75 -22.49
N THR A 122 36.27 -2.78 -23.35
CA THR A 122 34.95 -2.14 -23.31
C THR A 122 33.93 -3.04 -23.99
N GLN A 123 32.99 -3.60 -23.19
CA GLN A 123 31.95 -4.51 -23.68
C GLN A 123 30.77 -3.76 -24.29
N SER A 124 30.35 -2.66 -23.67
CA SER A 124 29.31 -1.77 -24.19
C SER A 124 29.54 -0.34 -23.72
N SER A 125 29.10 0.61 -24.54
CA SER A 125 29.08 2.03 -24.23
C SER A 125 27.73 2.63 -24.64
N ASP A 126 26.93 3.03 -23.68
CA ASP A 126 25.61 3.61 -23.87
C ASP A 126 25.58 5.05 -23.34
N PHE A 127 25.04 5.96 -24.13
CA PHE A 127 24.90 7.37 -23.75
C PHE A 127 23.44 7.80 -23.71
N VAL A 128 23.05 8.34 -22.57
CA VAL A 128 21.71 8.92 -22.35
C VAL A 128 21.84 10.45 -22.45
N GLY A 129 21.31 11.01 -23.52
CA GLY A 129 21.36 12.45 -23.73
C GLY A 129 20.41 13.25 -22.84
N PRO A 130 20.72 14.54 -22.53
CA PRO A 130 19.91 15.35 -21.59
C PRO A 130 18.46 15.58 -22.03
N ARG A 131 18.21 15.61 -23.35
CA ARG A 131 16.84 15.74 -23.88
C ARG A 131 16.02 14.50 -23.62
N TYR A 132 16.61 13.34 -23.83
CA TYR A 132 15.96 12.05 -23.59
C TYR A 132 15.65 11.82 -22.10
N SER A 133 16.61 12.10 -21.21
CA SER A 133 16.41 11.98 -19.77
C SER A 133 15.27 12.85 -19.26
N LYS A 134 15.18 14.10 -19.74
CA LYS A 134 14.09 15.02 -19.37
C LYS A 134 12.74 14.52 -19.87
N GLU A 135 12.67 14.01 -21.09
CA GLU A 135 11.45 13.44 -21.66
C GLU A 135 11.02 12.18 -20.90
N LEU A 136 11.96 11.30 -20.59
CA LEU A 136 11.73 10.08 -19.82
C LEU A 136 11.20 10.40 -18.41
N ALA A 137 11.75 11.39 -17.72
CA ALA A 137 11.27 11.84 -16.42
C ALA A 137 9.80 12.31 -16.48
N GLY A 138 9.43 13.08 -17.50
CA GLY A 138 8.06 13.53 -17.72
C GLY A 138 7.11 12.37 -18.04
N GLN A 139 7.52 11.43 -18.88
CA GLN A 139 6.75 10.23 -19.21
C GLN A 139 6.54 9.35 -17.97
N THR A 140 7.56 9.17 -17.13
CA THR A 140 7.48 8.39 -15.90
C THR A 140 6.40 8.91 -14.97
N ILE A 141 6.35 10.22 -14.71
CA ILE A 141 5.31 10.83 -13.88
C ILE A 141 3.94 10.58 -14.48
N SER A 142 3.79 10.75 -15.78
CA SER A 142 2.54 10.52 -16.50
C SER A 142 2.06 9.08 -16.38
N ILE A 143 2.95 8.11 -16.56
CA ILE A 143 2.65 6.67 -16.45
C ILE A 143 2.15 6.34 -15.03
N VAL A 144 2.83 6.82 -13.99
CA VAL A 144 2.42 6.60 -12.59
C VAL A 144 1.03 7.19 -12.32
N LEU A 145 0.78 8.43 -12.76
CA LEU A 145 -0.52 9.08 -12.58
C LEU A 145 -1.64 8.34 -13.31
N VAL A 146 -1.43 7.97 -14.57
CA VAL A 146 -2.41 7.21 -15.37
C VAL A 146 -2.69 5.86 -14.71
N ALA A 147 -1.66 5.14 -14.25
CA ALA A 147 -1.85 3.86 -13.55
C ALA A 147 -2.70 4.03 -12.28
N MET A 148 -2.42 5.06 -11.46
CA MET A 148 -3.19 5.34 -10.25
C MET A 148 -4.66 5.67 -10.56
N VAL A 149 -4.92 6.45 -11.61
CA VAL A 149 -6.29 6.76 -12.05
C VAL A 149 -7.01 5.50 -12.53
N LEU A 150 -6.38 4.67 -13.36
CA LEU A 150 -6.97 3.41 -13.84
C LEU A 150 -7.27 2.45 -12.68
N ILE A 151 -6.39 2.36 -11.68
CA ILE A 151 -6.61 1.56 -10.48
C ILE A 151 -7.80 2.10 -9.66
N LEU A 152 -7.91 3.42 -9.50
CA LEU A 152 -9.04 4.04 -8.82
C LEU A 152 -10.36 3.75 -9.55
N ILE A 153 -10.36 3.87 -10.86
CA ILE A 153 -11.51 3.54 -11.71
C ILE A 153 -11.90 2.06 -11.53
N TYR A 154 -10.94 1.15 -11.73
CA TYR A 154 -11.16 -0.29 -11.59
C TYR A 154 -11.70 -0.66 -10.19
N THR A 155 -11.06 -0.17 -9.14
CA THR A 155 -11.47 -0.48 -7.76
C THR A 155 -12.82 0.13 -7.40
N THR A 156 -13.18 1.28 -7.98
CA THR A 156 -14.51 1.91 -7.80
C THR A 156 -15.61 1.11 -8.48
N PHE A 157 -15.37 0.57 -9.67
CA PHE A 157 -16.32 -0.34 -10.33
C PHE A 157 -16.46 -1.68 -9.60
N ARG A 158 -15.35 -2.21 -9.07
CA ARG A 158 -15.31 -3.51 -8.39
C ARG A 158 -15.88 -3.45 -6.97
N PHE A 159 -15.70 -2.32 -6.26
CA PHE A 159 -16.07 -2.13 -4.86
C PHE A 159 -16.82 -0.82 -4.63
N LYS A 160 -17.45 -0.68 -3.46
CA LYS A 160 -17.99 0.63 -3.02
C LYS A 160 -16.83 1.62 -2.83
N ILE A 161 -17.09 2.89 -3.10
CA ILE A 161 -16.08 3.98 -3.08
C ILE A 161 -15.19 3.99 -1.81
N ARG A 162 -15.73 3.65 -0.65
CA ARG A 162 -14.97 3.57 0.62
C ARG A 162 -13.84 2.54 0.61
N TYR A 163 -13.99 1.44 -0.14
CA TYR A 163 -12.95 0.43 -0.32
C TYR A 163 -11.94 0.85 -1.37
N ALA A 164 -12.42 1.47 -2.44
CA ALA A 164 -11.56 1.98 -3.51
C ALA A 164 -10.61 3.06 -2.99
N THR A 165 -11.10 4.03 -2.24
CA THR A 165 -10.25 5.07 -1.63
C THR A 165 -9.27 4.51 -0.60
N ALA A 166 -9.69 3.53 0.20
CA ALA A 166 -8.79 2.86 1.15
C ALA A 166 -7.66 2.10 0.43
N ALA A 167 -7.96 1.43 -0.68
CA ALA A 167 -6.95 0.76 -1.50
C ALA A 167 -5.94 1.76 -2.08
N VAL A 168 -6.40 2.85 -2.69
CA VAL A 168 -5.50 3.88 -3.25
C VAL A 168 -4.64 4.54 -2.18
N LEU A 169 -5.19 4.87 -1.02
CA LEU A 169 -4.42 5.41 0.10
C LEU A 169 -3.35 4.43 0.59
N CYS A 170 -3.66 3.13 0.59
CA CYS A 170 -2.70 2.08 0.91
C CYS A 170 -1.55 2.03 -0.09
N LEU A 171 -1.83 2.12 -1.41
CA LEU A 171 -0.81 2.14 -2.45
C LEU A 171 0.11 3.37 -2.37
N ILE A 172 -0.46 4.55 -2.08
CA ILE A 172 0.33 5.77 -1.83
C ILE A 172 1.25 5.58 -0.63
N HIS A 173 0.73 5.04 0.47
CA HIS A 173 1.51 4.73 1.66
C HIS A 173 2.68 3.79 1.34
N ASP A 174 2.44 2.70 0.61
CA ASP A 174 3.45 1.70 0.26
C ASP A 174 4.57 2.32 -0.61
N THR A 175 4.17 3.12 -1.59
CA THR A 175 5.10 3.86 -2.45
C THR A 175 5.94 4.86 -1.65
N LEU A 176 5.33 5.60 -0.70
CA LEU A 176 6.04 6.56 0.13
C LEU A 176 7.09 5.88 1.04
N ILE A 177 6.77 4.74 1.64
CA ILE A 177 7.74 3.99 2.45
C ILE A 177 8.88 3.47 1.57
N MET A 178 8.56 2.90 0.41
CA MET A 178 9.57 2.40 -0.50
C MET A 178 10.51 3.53 -0.96
N MET A 179 9.97 4.67 -1.39
CA MET A 179 10.77 5.84 -1.75
C MET A 179 11.56 6.40 -0.57
N GLY A 180 11.01 6.29 0.65
CA GLY A 180 11.72 6.61 1.88
C GLY A 180 12.96 5.74 2.09
N VAL A 181 12.85 4.43 1.85
CA VAL A 181 13.99 3.50 1.90
C VAL A 181 15.04 3.87 0.84
N VAL A 182 14.60 4.14 -0.39
CA VAL A 182 15.48 4.59 -1.48
C VAL A 182 16.25 5.85 -1.08
N ALA A 183 15.57 6.84 -0.47
CA ALA A 183 16.20 8.10 -0.04
C ALA A 183 17.20 7.90 1.11
N VAL A 184 16.85 7.12 2.13
CA VAL A 184 17.71 6.88 3.30
C VAL A 184 18.98 6.13 2.92
N PHE A 185 18.86 5.08 2.12
CA PHE A 185 19.98 4.25 1.69
C PHE A 185 20.68 4.77 0.44
N GLN A 186 20.21 5.89 -0.12
CA GLN A 186 20.76 6.50 -1.35
C GLN A 186 20.83 5.51 -2.52
N LEU A 187 19.80 4.65 -2.63
CA LEU A 187 19.71 3.73 -3.74
C LEU A 187 19.49 4.53 -5.03
N GLU A 188 20.09 4.09 -6.12
CA GLU A 188 19.96 4.75 -7.41
C GLU A 188 18.53 4.64 -7.95
N VAL A 189 17.93 5.78 -8.27
CA VAL A 189 16.59 5.86 -8.88
C VAL A 189 16.75 5.77 -10.40
N THR A 190 16.42 4.63 -10.96
CA THR A 190 16.48 4.33 -12.39
C THR A 190 15.09 3.95 -12.92
N THR A 191 14.98 3.65 -14.19
CA THR A 191 13.77 3.08 -14.81
C THR A 191 13.36 1.77 -14.14
N THR A 192 14.32 0.97 -13.66
CA THR A 192 14.03 -0.26 -12.92
C THR A 192 13.38 0.02 -11.56
N THR A 193 13.71 1.13 -10.90
CA THR A 193 13.03 1.56 -9.67
C THR A 193 11.55 1.85 -9.93
N ILE A 194 11.23 2.51 -11.06
CA ILE A 194 9.84 2.78 -11.44
C ILE A 194 9.10 1.48 -11.79
N ALA A 195 9.75 0.56 -12.49
CA ALA A 195 9.20 -0.77 -12.76
C ALA A 195 8.90 -1.53 -11.45
N ALA A 196 9.77 -1.42 -10.44
CA ALA A 196 9.52 -1.98 -9.11
C ALA A 196 8.29 -1.35 -8.45
N ILE A 197 8.15 -0.02 -8.47
CA ILE A 197 6.97 0.70 -7.95
C ILE A 197 5.69 0.19 -8.61
N MET A 198 5.65 0.11 -9.95
CA MET A 198 4.49 -0.36 -10.69
C MET A 198 4.13 -1.82 -10.33
N THR A 199 5.14 -2.66 -10.18
CA THR A 199 4.97 -4.06 -9.76
C THR A 199 4.41 -4.16 -8.35
N ILE A 200 4.92 -3.38 -7.40
CA ILE A 200 4.46 -3.34 -6.00
C ILE A 200 3.03 -2.84 -5.92
N ILE A 201 2.67 -1.81 -6.69
CA ILE A 201 1.29 -1.31 -6.78
C ILE A 201 0.33 -2.44 -7.16
N GLY A 202 0.66 -3.22 -8.18
CA GLY A 202 -0.16 -4.38 -8.59
C GLY A 202 -0.20 -5.48 -7.53
N TYR A 203 0.93 -5.78 -6.90
CA TYR A 203 1.04 -6.81 -5.87
C TYR A 203 0.25 -6.45 -4.60
N SER A 204 0.42 -5.25 -4.05
CA SER A 204 -0.29 -4.76 -2.86
C SER A 204 -1.80 -4.67 -3.11
N LEU A 205 -2.20 -4.24 -4.33
CA LEU A 205 -3.60 -4.19 -4.71
C LEU A 205 -4.23 -5.58 -4.72
N ASN A 206 -3.53 -6.62 -5.18
CA ASN A 206 -4.03 -7.98 -5.20
C ASN A 206 -4.42 -8.49 -3.79
N ASP A 207 -3.57 -8.29 -2.79
CA ASP A 207 -3.86 -8.67 -1.41
C ASP A 207 -5.02 -7.86 -0.82
N THR A 208 -5.08 -6.56 -1.10
CA THR A 208 -6.17 -5.68 -0.69
C THR A 208 -7.51 -6.13 -1.26
N ILE A 209 -7.57 -6.49 -2.55
CA ILE A 209 -8.76 -7.03 -3.22
C ILE A 209 -9.23 -8.32 -2.54
N VAL A 210 -8.33 -9.26 -2.26
CA VAL A 210 -8.67 -10.55 -1.61
C VAL A 210 -9.31 -10.34 -0.24
N ILE A 211 -8.75 -9.44 0.58
CA ILE A 211 -9.32 -9.13 1.89
C ILE A 211 -10.68 -8.43 1.74
N PHE A 212 -10.82 -7.47 0.83
CA PHE A 212 -12.07 -6.73 0.64
C PHE A 212 -13.18 -7.58 0.03
N ASP A 213 -12.87 -8.53 -0.85
CA ASP A 213 -13.83 -9.52 -1.33
C ASP A 213 -14.34 -10.40 -0.18
N ARG A 214 -13.44 -10.85 0.70
CA ARG A 214 -13.83 -11.61 1.89
C ARG A 214 -14.65 -10.77 2.88
N VAL A 215 -14.34 -9.48 3.03
CA VAL A 215 -15.15 -8.55 3.84
C VAL A 215 -16.56 -8.42 3.27
N ARG A 216 -16.68 -8.30 1.95
CA ARG A 216 -17.98 -8.20 1.27
C ARG A 216 -18.82 -9.47 1.49
N GLU A 217 -18.22 -10.64 1.31
CA GLU A 217 -18.88 -11.93 1.54
C GLU A 217 -19.34 -12.05 3.00
N ASN A 218 -18.46 -11.76 3.97
CA ASN A 218 -18.78 -11.82 5.39
C ASN A 218 -19.85 -10.78 5.79
N GLN A 219 -19.94 -9.62 5.13
CA GLN A 219 -21.02 -8.65 5.36
C GLN A 219 -22.40 -9.20 4.99
N GLU A 220 -22.48 -10.09 4.01
CA GLU A 220 -23.74 -10.74 3.63
C GLU A 220 -24.14 -11.85 4.61
N ILE A 221 -23.15 -12.53 5.20
CA ILE A 221 -23.36 -13.63 6.15
C ILE A 221 -23.58 -13.09 7.58
N MET A 222 -22.81 -12.11 8.00
CA MET A 222 -22.75 -11.59 9.38
C MET A 222 -23.43 -10.21 9.49
N ARG A 223 -24.69 -10.10 9.00
CA ARG A 223 -25.41 -8.81 8.85
C ARG A 223 -25.58 -8.03 10.14
N ASP A 224 -25.73 -8.73 11.27
CA ASP A 224 -25.97 -8.13 12.58
C ASP A 224 -24.67 -7.86 13.37
N SER A 225 -23.51 -8.19 12.79
CA SER A 225 -22.21 -7.98 13.44
C SER A 225 -21.64 -6.61 13.16
N ASP A 226 -20.89 -6.07 14.12
CA ASP A 226 -20.15 -4.82 13.91
C ASP A 226 -19.09 -5.00 12.80
N LEU A 227 -18.88 -3.95 12.00
CA LEU A 227 -17.91 -3.95 10.91
C LEU A 227 -16.49 -4.30 11.38
N SER A 228 -16.12 -3.97 12.62
CA SER A 228 -14.82 -4.35 13.19
C SER A 228 -14.66 -5.84 13.36
N VAL A 229 -15.74 -6.57 13.72
CA VAL A 229 -15.75 -8.04 13.84
C VAL A 229 -15.64 -8.66 12.44
N ILE A 230 -16.40 -8.14 11.48
CA ILE A 230 -16.38 -8.60 10.09
C ILE A 230 -14.98 -8.45 9.50
N LEU A 231 -14.32 -7.28 9.68
CA LEU A 231 -12.96 -7.02 9.21
C LEU A 231 -11.96 -8.01 9.83
N ASN A 232 -11.95 -8.17 11.15
CA ASN A 232 -11.03 -9.11 11.83
C ASN A 232 -11.24 -10.55 11.37
N THR A 233 -12.49 -10.98 11.18
CA THR A 233 -12.84 -12.31 10.67
C THR A 233 -12.32 -12.49 9.24
N SER A 234 -12.55 -11.52 8.37
CA SER A 234 -12.12 -11.57 6.96
C SER A 234 -10.60 -11.60 6.83
N ILE A 235 -9.89 -10.76 7.59
CA ILE A 235 -8.42 -10.78 7.64
C ILE A 235 -7.93 -12.15 8.12
N THR A 236 -8.49 -12.69 9.21
CA THR A 236 -8.09 -14.01 9.74
C THR A 236 -8.28 -15.13 8.71
N GLN A 237 -9.39 -15.09 7.95
CA GLN A 237 -9.70 -16.08 6.92
C GLN A 237 -8.73 -15.97 5.71
N SER A 238 -8.33 -14.77 5.33
CA SER A 238 -7.44 -14.51 4.19
C SER A 238 -5.95 -14.64 4.54
N MET A 239 -5.58 -14.56 5.82
CA MET A 239 -4.20 -14.46 6.31
C MET A 239 -3.27 -15.55 5.75
N THR A 240 -3.72 -16.80 5.76
CA THR A 240 -2.89 -17.93 5.28
C THR A 240 -2.50 -17.75 3.81
N ARG A 241 -3.45 -17.31 2.98
CA ARG A 241 -3.18 -17.06 1.55
C ARG A 241 -2.22 -15.88 1.39
N THR A 242 -2.48 -14.75 2.04
CA THR A 242 -1.65 -13.55 1.97
C THR A 242 -0.21 -13.83 2.42
N LEU A 243 -0.03 -14.53 3.56
CA LEU A 243 1.31 -14.88 4.03
C LEU A 243 2.05 -15.85 3.11
N LEU A 244 1.36 -16.86 2.55
CA LEU A 244 1.98 -17.81 1.63
C LEU A 244 2.38 -17.13 0.32
N THR A 245 1.51 -16.28 -0.26
CA THR A 245 1.84 -15.55 -1.50
C THR A 245 2.99 -14.58 -1.28
N SER A 246 3.00 -13.85 -0.17
CA SER A 246 4.09 -12.92 0.15
C SER A 246 5.41 -13.64 0.41
N LEU A 247 5.38 -14.76 1.14
CA LEU A 247 6.58 -15.55 1.43
C LEU A 247 7.17 -16.15 0.15
N THR A 248 6.34 -16.75 -0.72
CA THR A 248 6.83 -17.33 -1.97
C THR A 248 7.40 -16.26 -2.91
N THR A 249 6.76 -15.11 -3.02
CA THR A 249 7.27 -13.99 -3.80
C THR A 249 8.58 -13.45 -3.20
N LEU A 250 8.64 -13.29 -1.88
CA LEU A 250 9.83 -12.83 -1.19
C LEU A 250 11.02 -13.78 -1.40
N LEU A 251 10.81 -15.10 -1.36
CA LEU A 251 11.84 -16.09 -1.63
C LEU A 251 12.35 -16.00 -3.08
N ALA A 252 11.44 -15.87 -4.06
CA ALA A 252 11.82 -15.70 -5.46
C ALA A 252 12.65 -14.43 -5.68
N VAL A 253 12.18 -13.28 -5.13
CA VAL A 253 12.88 -12.00 -5.25
C VAL A 253 14.19 -11.98 -4.47
N ALA A 254 14.25 -12.64 -3.29
CA ALA A 254 15.50 -12.81 -2.53
C ALA A 254 16.57 -13.58 -3.31
N THR A 255 16.17 -14.57 -4.11
CA THR A 255 17.11 -15.27 -5.01
C THR A 255 17.72 -14.29 -6.02
N ILE A 256 16.90 -13.41 -6.63
CA ILE A 256 17.39 -12.36 -7.53
C ILE A 256 18.31 -11.37 -6.79
N PHE A 257 18.00 -11.01 -5.54
CA PHE A 257 18.81 -10.10 -4.73
C PHE A 257 20.20 -10.71 -4.38
N ILE A 258 20.25 -12.00 -4.10
CA ILE A 258 21.49 -12.70 -3.70
C ILE A 258 22.41 -12.91 -4.91
N PHE A 259 21.84 -13.34 -6.05
CA PHE A 259 22.62 -13.72 -7.24
C PHE A 259 22.69 -12.62 -8.30
N GLY A 260 21.79 -11.62 -8.23
CA GLY A 260 21.77 -10.49 -9.15
C GLY A 260 22.83 -9.45 -8.81
N THR A 261 23.19 -8.67 -9.82
CA THR A 261 24.18 -7.58 -9.71
C THR A 261 23.61 -6.29 -10.30
N GLY A 262 24.25 -5.16 -10.01
CA GLY A 262 23.88 -3.86 -10.58
C GLY A 262 22.41 -3.48 -10.36
N ASP A 263 21.77 -3.01 -11.41
CA ASP A 263 20.39 -2.51 -11.36
C ASP A 263 19.35 -3.60 -11.06
N ILE A 264 19.62 -4.87 -11.43
CA ILE A 264 18.75 -6.01 -11.13
C ILE A 264 18.71 -6.28 -9.62
N LYS A 265 19.83 -6.14 -8.94
CA LYS A 265 19.91 -6.26 -7.47
C LYS A 265 19.15 -5.15 -6.77
N ASN A 266 19.28 -3.90 -7.25
CA ASN A 266 18.53 -2.76 -6.74
C ASN A 266 17.01 -2.93 -6.98
N PHE A 267 16.61 -3.41 -8.15
CA PHE A 267 15.24 -3.76 -8.46
C PHE A 267 14.68 -4.80 -7.48
N ALA A 268 15.42 -5.88 -7.24
CA ALA A 268 15.02 -6.92 -6.31
C ALA A 268 14.90 -6.39 -4.87
N LEU A 269 15.83 -5.56 -4.41
CA LEU A 269 15.75 -4.92 -3.10
C LEU A 269 14.47 -4.08 -2.94
N ASN A 270 14.18 -3.25 -3.94
CA ASN A 270 12.96 -2.44 -3.97
C ASN A 270 11.69 -3.31 -3.91
N LEU A 271 11.65 -4.41 -4.68
CA LEU A 271 10.54 -5.37 -4.63
C LEU A 271 10.41 -6.04 -3.27
N MET A 272 11.52 -6.46 -2.63
CA MET A 272 11.48 -7.06 -1.29
C MET A 272 10.85 -6.12 -0.27
N VAL A 273 11.31 -4.85 -0.25
CA VAL A 273 10.74 -3.82 0.62
C VAL A 273 9.24 -3.65 0.34
N GLY A 274 8.87 -3.53 -0.95
CA GLY A 274 7.48 -3.35 -1.36
C GLY A 274 6.56 -4.52 -1.00
N VAL A 275 7.00 -5.76 -1.15
CA VAL A 275 6.24 -6.96 -0.77
C VAL A 275 5.99 -6.99 0.74
N VAL A 276 7.01 -6.69 1.56
CA VAL A 276 6.88 -6.64 3.02
C VAL A 276 5.91 -5.52 3.42
N VAL A 277 6.09 -4.32 2.89
CA VAL A 277 5.26 -3.15 3.19
C VAL A 277 3.83 -3.38 2.73
N GLY A 278 3.58 -3.86 1.50
CA GLY A 278 2.25 -4.12 0.95
C GLY A 278 1.48 -5.19 1.72
N THR A 279 2.19 -6.21 2.23
CA THR A 279 1.55 -7.27 3.03
C THR A 279 1.02 -6.72 4.35
N TYR A 280 1.79 -5.90 5.06
CA TYR A 280 1.32 -5.36 6.34
C TYR A 280 0.33 -4.21 6.16
N SER A 281 0.48 -3.38 5.12
CA SER A 281 -0.34 -2.19 4.90
C SER A 281 -1.80 -2.54 4.60
N THR A 282 -2.06 -3.61 3.86
CA THR A 282 -3.42 -4.11 3.59
C THR A 282 -4.17 -4.43 4.89
N ILE A 283 -3.49 -5.00 5.88
CA ILE A 283 -4.08 -5.38 7.17
C ILE A 283 -4.23 -4.16 8.08
N PHE A 284 -3.15 -3.38 8.22
CA PHE A 284 -3.04 -2.37 9.28
C PHE A 284 -3.26 -0.93 8.81
N ILE A 285 -3.35 -0.68 7.49
CA ILE A 285 -3.66 0.63 6.92
C ILE A 285 -5.00 0.59 6.17
N ALA A 286 -5.16 -0.25 5.14
CA ALA A 286 -6.37 -0.26 4.34
C ALA A 286 -7.63 -0.61 5.16
N SER A 287 -7.56 -1.65 6.01
CA SER A 287 -8.71 -2.09 6.82
C SER A 287 -9.14 -1.07 7.87
N PRO A 288 -8.25 -0.43 8.66
CA PRO A 288 -8.63 0.67 9.53
C PRO A 288 -9.18 1.90 8.81
N VAL A 289 -8.70 2.23 7.61
CA VAL A 289 -9.23 3.34 6.80
C VAL A 289 -10.68 3.05 6.42
N VAL A 290 -11.02 1.84 5.98
CA VAL A 290 -12.40 1.42 5.70
C VAL A 290 -13.28 1.55 6.94
N LEU A 291 -12.79 1.09 8.10
CA LEU A 291 -13.52 1.19 9.36
C LEU A 291 -13.78 2.65 9.77
N GLY A 292 -12.75 3.48 9.69
CA GLY A 292 -12.83 4.91 10.03
C GLY A 292 -13.81 5.65 9.12
N TRP A 293 -13.72 5.44 7.81
CA TRP A 293 -14.65 6.03 6.84
C TRP A 293 -16.10 5.61 7.10
N SER A 294 -16.34 4.32 7.31
CA SER A 294 -17.68 3.81 7.59
C SER A 294 -18.28 4.46 8.84
N ARG A 295 -17.52 4.56 9.93
CA ARG A 295 -17.96 5.23 11.17
C ARG A 295 -18.28 6.71 10.97
N LEU A 296 -17.49 7.42 10.15
CA LEU A 296 -17.74 8.83 9.84
C LEU A 296 -19.04 9.00 9.04
N VAL A 297 -19.29 8.16 8.04
CA VAL A 297 -20.52 8.18 7.24
C VAL A 297 -21.74 7.86 8.09
N ASP A 298 -21.66 6.82 8.94
CA ASP A 298 -22.76 6.43 9.83
C ASP A 298 -23.07 7.52 10.86
N LYS A 299 -22.05 8.20 11.42
CA LYS A 299 -22.23 9.34 12.31
C LYS A 299 -22.92 10.52 11.62
N ARG A 300 -22.54 10.81 10.35
CA ARG A 300 -23.19 11.86 9.55
C ARG A 300 -24.66 11.52 9.26
N ARG A 301 -24.95 10.26 8.85
CA ARG A 301 -26.33 9.79 8.60
C ARG A 301 -27.18 9.87 9.87
N ARG A 302 -26.66 9.42 11.02
CA ARG A 302 -27.40 9.54 12.30
C ARG A 302 -27.72 10.99 12.63
N ARG A 303 -26.74 11.92 12.49
CA ARG A 303 -27.00 13.36 12.71
C ARG A 303 -28.07 13.92 11.78
N GLN A 304 -28.02 13.58 10.49
CA GLN A 304 -29.02 14.01 9.50
C GLN A 304 -30.41 13.45 9.82
N ASN A 305 -30.50 12.18 10.22
CA ASN A 305 -31.76 11.56 10.60
C ASN A 305 -32.34 12.20 11.87
N VAL A 306 -31.52 12.49 12.88
CA VAL A 306 -31.96 13.22 14.09
C VAL A 306 -32.45 14.63 13.74
N GLN A 307 -31.76 15.35 12.85
CA GLN A 307 -32.23 16.67 12.40
C GLN A 307 -33.52 16.58 11.58
N LYS A 308 -33.67 15.56 10.74
CA LYS A 308 -34.81 15.42 9.83
C LYS A 308 -36.06 14.84 10.50
N TYR A 309 -35.88 13.94 11.47
CA TYR A 309 -36.98 13.18 12.10
C TYR A 309 -37.06 13.37 13.63
N GLY A 310 -36.09 14.02 14.27
CA GLY A 310 -36.02 14.18 15.72
C GLY A 310 -37.16 15.01 16.32
N HIS A 311 -37.76 15.91 15.51
CA HIS A 311 -38.96 16.64 15.94
C HIS A 311 -40.25 15.79 15.89
N HIS A 312 -40.30 14.74 15.05
CA HIS A 312 -41.48 13.88 14.98
C HIS A 312 -41.49 12.73 15.99
N ALA A 313 -40.31 12.35 16.52
CA ALA A 313 -40.22 11.28 17.54
C ALA A 313 -40.56 11.76 18.97
N ALA A 314 -40.45 13.06 19.23
CA ALA A 314 -40.82 13.66 20.54
C ALA A 314 -42.32 13.90 20.72
N VAL A 315 -43.05 14.04 19.62
CA VAL A 315 -44.51 14.35 19.65
C VAL A 315 -45.35 13.11 20.09
N PRO A 316 -45.09 11.86 19.60
CA PRO A 316 -45.83 10.70 20.05
C PRO A 316 -45.63 10.37 21.54
N ALA A 317 -44.40 10.53 22.03
CA ALA A 317 -44.09 10.27 23.44
C ALA A 317 -44.74 11.28 24.40
N ALA A 318 -44.78 12.56 24.00
CA ALA A 318 -45.44 13.59 24.77
C ALA A 318 -46.97 13.48 24.74
N GLN A 319 -47.54 12.98 23.62
CA GLN A 319 -48.96 12.69 23.50
C GLN A 319 -49.33 11.45 24.30
N ALA A 320 -48.56 10.36 24.25
CA ALA A 320 -48.78 9.15 25.03
C ALA A 320 -48.69 9.46 26.55
N ALA A 321 -47.73 10.26 26.98
CA ALA A 321 -47.61 10.68 28.39
C ALA A 321 -48.78 11.57 28.83
N ARG A 322 -49.36 12.37 27.94
CA ARG A 322 -50.58 13.16 28.22
C ARG A 322 -51.84 12.29 28.27
N GLU A 323 -51.92 11.29 27.39
CA GLU A 323 -53.03 10.31 27.36
C GLU A 323 -53.01 9.42 28.64
N GLU A 324 -51.83 8.96 29.06
CA GLU A 324 -51.65 8.23 30.32
C GLU A 324 -51.99 9.10 31.54
N ALA A 325 -51.58 10.35 31.58
CA ALA A 325 -51.94 11.28 32.65
C ALA A 325 -53.47 11.55 32.67
N ALA A 326 -54.11 11.71 31.53
CA ALA A 326 -55.56 11.89 31.42
C ALA A 326 -56.37 10.66 31.83
N LEU A 327 -55.87 9.43 31.55
CA LEU A 327 -56.45 8.18 32.00
C LEU A 327 -56.30 8.03 33.55
N GLN A 328 -55.17 8.40 34.13
CA GLN A 328 -54.98 8.35 35.58
C GLN A 328 -55.87 9.41 36.32
N GLU A 329 -56.09 10.59 35.75
CA GLU A 329 -57.03 11.56 36.31
C GLU A 329 -58.50 11.09 36.19
N SER A 330 -58.89 10.35 35.16
CA SER A 330 -60.23 9.79 35.00
C SER A 330 -60.47 8.64 35.99
N ASP A 331 -59.48 7.82 36.27
CA ASP A 331 -59.59 6.72 37.27
C ASP A 331 -59.62 7.26 38.70
N ALA A 332 -58.92 8.34 39.00
CA ALA A 332 -58.96 9.00 40.29
C ALA A 332 -60.34 9.67 40.58
N GLY A 333 -61.03 10.09 39.53
CA GLY A 333 -62.37 10.69 39.63
C GLY A 333 -63.52 9.69 39.87
N GLN A 334 -63.34 8.41 39.55
CA GLN A 334 -64.33 7.36 39.72
C GLN A 334 -64.26 6.57 41.05
N ALA A 335 -63.24 6.80 41.86
CA ALA A 335 -63.04 6.06 43.10
C ALA A 335 -63.88 6.57 44.30
N VAL A 336 -64.81 7.52 44.12
CA VAL A 336 -65.59 8.16 45.24
C VAL A 336 -67.07 7.86 45.21
N VAL A 337 -67.59 6.92 44.42
CA VAL A 337 -68.98 6.51 44.53
C VAL A 337 -69.08 4.98 44.43
N GLU A 338 -69.55 4.41 45.51
CA GLU A 338 -70.26 3.13 45.72
C GLU A 338 -69.57 2.07 46.59
N SER A 339 -69.97 2.11 47.81
CA SER A 339 -69.98 0.99 48.74
C SER A 339 -71.31 0.27 48.65
N GLY A 340 -71.34 -0.99 48.23
CA GLY A 340 -72.49 -1.88 48.28
C GLY A 340 -72.15 -3.36 47.92
N PRO A 341 -72.56 -4.37 48.71
CA PRO A 341 -72.09 -5.74 48.52
C PRO A 341 -72.90 -6.49 47.47
N LYS A 342 -72.23 -7.13 46.48
CA LYS A 342 -72.90 -8.12 45.59
C LYS A 342 -72.13 -9.37 45.32
N ALA A 343 -72.88 -10.42 45.15
CA ALA A 343 -72.72 -11.86 45.06
C ALA A 343 -71.82 -12.39 43.93
N PRO A 344 -71.41 -13.67 43.95
CA PRO A 344 -70.37 -14.21 43.09
C PRO A 344 -70.84 -14.56 41.69
N VAL A 345 -70.10 -14.15 40.69
CA VAL A 345 -70.34 -14.48 39.26
C VAL A 345 -69.42 -15.62 38.83
N LYS A 346 -70.01 -16.62 38.17
CA LYS A 346 -69.41 -17.85 37.64
C LYS A 346 -68.39 -17.49 36.50
N VAL A 347 -67.17 -18.03 36.57
CA VAL A 347 -66.15 -17.98 35.54
C VAL A 347 -66.48 -19.01 34.48
N THR A 348 -66.76 -18.53 33.24
CA THR A 348 -66.84 -19.40 32.07
C THR A 348 -65.49 -19.36 31.30
N ARG A 349 -64.90 -20.53 31.21
CA ARG A 349 -63.61 -20.80 30.61
C ARG A 349 -63.78 -20.87 29.07
N VAL A 350 -63.22 -19.91 28.33
CA VAL A 350 -63.19 -19.95 26.86
C VAL A 350 -61.96 -20.72 26.39
N GLN A 351 -62.18 -21.82 25.69
CA GLN A 351 -61.13 -22.63 25.07
C GLN A 351 -60.71 -22.01 23.72
N HIS A 352 -59.44 -21.71 23.57
CA HIS A 352 -58.86 -21.36 22.30
C HIS A 352 -58.53 -22.61 21.47
N SER A 353 -59.23 -22.79 20.36
CA SER A 353 -59.01 -23.84 19.37
C SER A 353 -57.81 -23.48 18.50
N ARG A 354 -56.77 -24.33 18.51
CA ARG A 354 -55.65 -24.28 17.56
C ARG A 354 -56.06 -24.83 16.21
N LYS A 355 -56.13 -23.98 15.14
CA LYS A 355 -56.22 -24.43 13.76
C LYS A 355 -54.83 -24.83 13.23
N LYS A 356 -54.66 -26.15 12.93
CA LYS A 356 -53.55 -26.72 12.14
C LYS A 356 -53.71 -26.32 10.66
N LYS A 357 -52.70 -25.67 10.07
CA LYS A 357 -52.60 -25.49 8.61
C LYS A 357 -51.88 -26.69 8.00
N LYS A 358 -52.60 -27.40 7.12
CA LYS A 358 -52.10 -28.50 6.28
C LYS A 358 -51.10 -27.99 5.21
N LYS A 359 -49.95 -28.68 5.10
CA LYS A 359 -49.05 -28.63 3.92
C LYS A 359 -49.76 -29.20 2.71
N LYS A 360 -49.72 -28.48 1.57
CA LYS A 360 -49.89 -29.04 0.22
C LYS A 360 -48.55 -29.09 -0.49
N LYS A 361 -48.18 -30.32 -0.90
CA LYS A 361 -47.15 -30.62 -1.90
C LYS A 361 -47.66 -30.22 -3.30
N HIS A 362 -46.84 -29.54 -4.06
CA HIS A 362 -46.57 -29.85 -5.44
C HIS A 362 -45.18 -29.30 -5.77
#